data_56df199c87caeee22f0d3f61c606c3c9
#
_entry.id   56df199c87caeee22f0d3f61c606c3c9
#
_cell.length_a   1.000
_cell.length_b   1.000
_cell.length_c   1.000
_cell.angle_alpha   90.00
_cell.angle_beta   90.00
_cell.angle_gamma   90.00
#
_symmetry.space_group_name_H-M   'P 1'
#
loop_
_entity.id
_entity.type
_entity.pdbx_description
1 polymer ?
#
loop_
_entity_poly.entity_id
_entity_poly.type
_entity_poly.pdbx_seq_one_letter_code
_entity_poly.pdbx_strand_id
1 'polypeptide(L)'
;MTHTQPLDRLPPPPPAAGPAPERWRTVARTTGEILVTGGLVVLLFVVYELFVTDLLTEQRQVELSQGLHEQWDRVPASPPDHVSKVGDAFAVLHIARFGPDYERVVLEGTAEKQLSQGPGHYAGTAMPGEQGNVALAGHRVGKGSPFLELDLLQPGEPIVLETADSWFVYRVLGDPATGEFTGDPSGIPGQQIVRPEDVEVISPTPNAAADAEPTGAYLTLTTCHPRYSARQRLVIHARLDTAVSKADMPNGPAALHER
;
A
#
# COMPACT_ATOMS: atom_id res chain seq x y z
N MET A 1 -16.70 -8.08 109.44
CA MET A 1 -17.19 -7.03 108.51
C MET A 1 -16.45 -7.21 107.19
N THR A 2 -17.08 -7.87 106.25
CA THR A 2 -16.46 -8.22 104.97
C THR A 2 -17.04 -7.28 103.93
N HIS A 3 -16.19 -6.39 103.39
CA HIS A 3 -16.57 -5.44 102.34
C HIS A 3 -16.44 -6.16 100.99
N THR A 4 -17.55 -6.41 100.35
CA THR A 4 -17.63 -6.88 98.92
C THR A 4 -17.65 -5.66 98.01
N GLN A 5 -16.56 -5.52 97.24
CA GLN A 5 -16.51 -4.52 96.19
C GLN A 5 -17.38 -4.95 94.99
N PRO A 6 -18.15 -4.03 94.31
CA PRO A 6 -18.90 -4.37 93.08
C PRO A 6 -17.96 -4.50 91.90
N LEU A 7 -18.12 -5.56 91.11
CA LEU A 7 -17.46 -5.81 89.84
C LEU A 7 -17.84 -4.72 88.84
N ASP A 8 -16.87 -3.93 88.49
CA ASP A 8 -16.95 -2.89 87.45
C ASP A 8 -17.31 -3.53 86.12
N ARG A 9 -18.44 -3.16 85.52
CA ARG A 9 -18.87 -3.67 84.21
C ARG A 9 -18.00 -3.02 83.13
N LEU A 10 -17.24 -3.85 82.40
CA LEU A 10 -16.52 -3.42 81.21
C LEU A 10 -17.50 -2.81 80.20
N PRO A 11 -17.15 -1.69 79.54
CA PRO A 11 -18.00 -1.08 78.52
C PRO A 11 -18.18 -2.03 77.34
N PRO A 12 -19.37 -2.01 76.70
CA PRO A 12 -19.59 -2.87 75.52
C PRO A 12 -18.62 -2.55 74.40
N PRO A 13 -18.20 -3.59 73.64
CA PRO A 13 -17.28 -3.39 72.51
C PRO A 13 -17.94 -2.41 71.48
N PRO A 14 -17.12 -1.59 70.83
CA PRO A 14 -17.60 -0.66 69.81
C PRO A 14 -18.32 -1.44 68.69
N PRO A 15 -19.38 -0.84 68.07
CA PRO A 15 -20.10 -1.49 66.99
C PRO A 15 -19.14 -1.83 65.85
N ALA A 16 -19.21 -3.04 65.32
CA ALA A 16 -18.44 -3.44 64.13
C ALA A 16 -18.71 -2.44 62.99
N ALA A 17 -17.63 -1.92 62.41
CA ALA A 17 -17.72 -1.04 61.26
C ALA A 17 -18.52 -1.77 60.16
N GLY A 18 -19.67 -1.20 59.79
CA GLY A 18 -20.51 -1.70 58.73
C GLY A 18 -19.74 -1.80 57.40
N PRO A 19 -20.11 -2.71 56.49
CA PRO A 19 -19.44 -2.84 55.22
C PRO A 19 -19.42 -1.49 54.48
N ALA A 20 -18.21 -1.14 53.99
CA ALA A 20 -18.01 0.08 53.19
C ALA A 20 -19.04 0.11 52.06
N PRO A 21 -19.57 1.29 51.70
CA PRO A 21 -20.68 1.38 50.78
C PRO A 21 -20.39 0.70 49.43
N GLU A 22 -21.24 -0.26 49.08
CA GLU A 22 -21.16 -1.07 47.84
C GLU A 22 -21.09 -0.23 46.54
N ARG A 23 -21.45 1.06 46.61
CA ARG A 23 -21.51 2.00 45.48
C ARG A 23 -20.17 2.11 44.72
N TRP A 24 -19.05 2.15 45.40
CA TRP A 24 -17.75 2.28 44.74
C TRP A 24 -17.37 0.98 43.99
N ARG A 25 -17.72 -0.19 44.52
CA ARG A 25 -17.52 -1.48 43.85
C ARG A 25 -18.38 -1.59 42.59
N THR A 26 -19.63 -1.13 42.63
CA THR A 26 -20.51 -1.08 41.47
C THR A 26 -19.98 -0.11 40.43
N VAL A 27 -19.55 1.09 40.81
CA VAL A 27 -18.96 2.07 39.88
C VAL A 27 -17.68 1.49 39.24
N ALA A 28 -16.77 0.92 40.02
CA ALA A 28 -15.55 0.34 39.51
C ALA A 28 -15.82 -0.83 38.54
N ARG A 29 -16.82 -1.68 38.86
CA ARG A 29 -17.26 -2.77 37.97
C ARG A 29 -17.83 -2.25 36.66
N THR A 30 -18.78 -1.31 36.72
CA THR A 30 -19.42 -0.75 35.53
C THR A 30 -18.40 -0.03 34.65
N THR A 31 -17.49 0.75 35.25
CA THR A 31 -16.40 1.41 34.51
C THR A 31 -15.48 0.35 33.86
N GLY A 32 -15.14 -0.71 34.58
CA GLY A 32 -14.35 -1.82 34.02
C GLY A 32 -15.06 -2.51 32.85
N GLU A 33 -16.35 -2.80 32.97
CA GLU A 33 -17.16 -3.40 31.89
C GLU A 33 -17.22 -2.48 30.65
N ILE A 34 -17.40 -1.17 30.82
CA ILE A 34 -17.38 -0.19 29.72
C ILE A 34 -16.01 -0.16 29.05
N LEU A 35 -14.92 -0.12 29.82
CA LEU A 35 -13.56 -0.11 29.28
C LEU A 35 -13.22 -1.40 28.52
N VAL A 36 -13.60 -2.57 29.04
CA VAL A 36 -13.41 -3.85 28.36
C VAL A 36 -14.21 -3.92 27.08
N THR A 37 -15.49 -3.51 27.12
CA THR A 37 -16.33 -3.48 25.92
C THR A 37 -15.80 -2.50 24.88
N GLY A 38 -15.41 -1.29 25.31
CA GLY A 38 -14.79 -0.30 24.42
C GLY A 38 -13.48 -0.80 23.83
N GLY A 39 -12.62 -1.43 24.63
CA GLY A 39 -11.38 -2.05 24.17
C GLY A 39 -11.61 -3.18 23.17
N LEU A 40 -12.62 -4.02 23.38
CA LEU A 40 -12.99 -5.08 22.46
C LEU A 40 -13.52 -4.51 21.12
N VAL A 41 -14.34 -3.48 21.17
CA VAL A 41 -14.86 -2.80 19.95
C VAL A 41 -13.70 -2.21 19.14
N VAL A 42 -12.77 -1.52 19.80
CA VAL A 42 -11.56 -0.98 19.13
C VAL A 42 -10.71 -2.10 18.55
N LEU A 43 -10.49 -3.18 19.28
CA LEU A 43 -9.74 -4.35 18.79
C LEU A 43 -10.40 -4.97 17.55
N LEU A 44 -11.71 -5.18 17.59
CA LEU A 44 -12.46 -5.74 16.45
C LEU A 44 -12.44 -4.78 15.25
N PHE A 45 -12.51 -3.48 15.48
CA PHE A 45 -12.37 -2.47 14.44
C PHE A 45 -10.98 -2.52 13.79
N VAL A 46 -9.91 -2.62 14.59
CA VAL A 46 -8.54 -2.74 14.07
C VAL A 46 -8.38 -4.03 13.26
N VAL A 47 -8.91 -5.16 13.76
CA VAL A 47 -8.90 -6.43 13.01
C VAL A 47 -9.67 -6.29 11.69
N TYR A 48 -10.84 -5.65 11.70
CA TYR A 48 -11.62 -5.38 10.50
C TYR A 48 -10.83 -4.55 9.48
N GLU A 49 -10.25 -3.42 9.90
CA GLU A 49 -9.48 -2.53 9.01
C GLU A 49 -8.23 -3.21 8.43
N LEU A 50 -7.56 -4.07 9.20
CA LEU A 50 -6.30 -4.69 8.75
C LEU A 50 -6.50 -5.97 7.93
N PHE A 51 -7.58 -6.73 8.15
CA PHE A 51 -7.75 -8.04 7.53
C PHE A 51 -8.94 -8.11 6.57
N VAL A 52 -10.07 -7.52 6.95
CA VAL A 52 -11.27 -7.63 6.12
C VAL A 52 -11.20 -6.71 4.90
N THR A 53 -10.62 -5.52 5.05
CA THR A 53 -10.44 -4.59 3.93
C THR A 53 -9.47 -5.15 2.89
N ASP A 54 -8.39 -5.81 3.32
CA ASP A 54 -7.42 -6.41 2.40
C ASP A 54 -8.03 -7.58 1.63
N LEU A 55 -8.81 -8.45 2.31
CA LEU A 55 -9.50 -9.55 1.66
C LEU A 55 -10.53 -9.08 0.61
N LEU A 56 -11.28 -8.02 0.92
CA LEU A 56 -12.25 -7.44 -0.02
C LEU A 56 -11.55 -6.80 -1.22
N THR A 57 -10.40 -6.17 -1.01
CA THR A 57 -9.61 -5.57 -2.09
C THR A 57 -9.03 -6.66 -2.99
N GLU A 58 -8.55 -7.77 -2.41
CA GLU A 58 -8.03 -8.91 -3.18
C GLU A 58 -9.11 -9.53 -4.07
N GLN A 59 -10.32 -9.75 -3.55
CA GLN A 59 -11.44 -10.22 -4.36
C GLN A 59 -11.76 -9.26 -5.52
N ARG A 60 -11.75 -7.95 -5.27
CA ARG A 60 -11.95 -6.95 -6.32
C ARG A 60 -10.84 -6.96 -7.37
N GLN A 61 -9.58 -7.15 -6.96
CA GLN A 61 -8.47 -7.27 -7.89
C GLN A 61 -8.65 -8.46 -8.82
N VAL A 62 -9.10 -9.62 -8.31
CA VAL A 62 -9.42 -10.78 -9.13
C VAL A 62 -10.56 -10.48 -10.13
N GLU A 63 -11.64 -9.85 -9.68
CA GLU A 63 -12.76 -9.45 -10.54
C GLU A 63 -12.32 -8.45 -11.63
N LEU A 64 -11.51 -7.46 -11.25
CA LEU A 64 -10.96 -6.46 -12.18
C LEU A 64 -10.02 -7.09 -13.20
N SER A 65 -9.14 -7.99 -12.78
CA SER A 65 -8.21 -8.70 -13.66
C SER A 65 -8.98 -9.56 -14.68
N GLN A 66 -9.95 -10.36 -14.22
CA GLN A 66 -10.79 -11.15 -15.11
C GLN A 66 -11.56 -10.29 -16.11
N GLY A 67 -12.21 -9.22 -15.64
CA GLY A 67 -12.95 -8.29 -16.49
C GLY A 67 -12.07 -7.59 -17.52
N LEU A 68 -10.84 -7.22 -17.14
CA LEU A 68 -9.87 -6.59 -18.04
C LEU A 68 -9.39 -7.55 -19.11
N HIS A 69 -9.02 -8.78 -18.77
CA HIS A 69 -8.61 -9.80 -19.73
C HIS A 69 -9.77 -10.17 -20.68
N GLU A 70 -10.99 -10.33 -20.17
CA GLU A 70 -12.17 -10.54 -21.03
C GLU A 70 -12.42 -9.36 -21.99
N GLN A 71 -12.14 -8.15 -21.57
CA GLN A 71 -12.24 -6.97 -22.44
C GLN A 71 -11.17 -7.01 -23.54
N TRP A 72 -9.93 -7.34 -23.19
CA TRP A 72 -8.82 -7.49 -24.13
C TRP A 72 -9.07 -8.57 -25.18
N ASP A 73 -9.67 -9.69 -24.78
CA ASP A 73 -10.02 -10.78 -25.69
C ASP A 73 -11.11 -10.39 -26.70
N ARG A 74 -12.02 -9.48 -26.33
CA ARG A 74 -13.16 -9.06 -27.17
C ARG A 74 -12.83 -7.93 -28.15
N VAL A 75 -11.90 -7.08 -27.81
CA VAL A 75 -11.56 -5.88 -28.58
C VAL A 75 -10.15 -6.06 -29.12
N PRO A 76 -9.97 -6.23 -30.46
CA PRO A 76 -8.64 -6.18 -31.05
C PRO A 76 -7.98 -4.87 -30.65
N ALA A 77 -6.68 -4.92 -30.33
CA ALA A 77 -5.88 -3.82 -29.82
C ALA A 77 -6.35 -2.46 -30.33
N SER A 78 -6.90 -1.66 -29.43
CA SER A 78 -7.25 -0.27 -29.75
C SER A 78 -5.97 0.52 -29.95
N PRO A 79 -5.95 1.49 -30.89
CA PRO A 79 -4.79 2.36 -31.05
C PRO A 79 -4.41 3.02 -29.73
N PRO A 80 -3.12 3.34 -29.50
CA PRO A 80 -2.62 3.93 -28.24
C PRO A 80 -3.22 5.30 -27.88
N ASP A 81 -4.08 5.87 -28.74
CA ASP A 81 -4.70 7.20 -28.58
C ASP A 81 -5.91 7.22 -27.61
N HIS A 82 -6.29 6.12 -27.00
CA HIS A 82 -7.36 6.15 -25.99
C HIS A 82 -6.80 6.52 -24.64
N VAL A 83 -6.86 7.81 -24.31
CA VAL A 83 -6.71 8.28 -22.93
C VAL A 83 -7.73 7.57 -22.07
N SER A 84 -7.26 6.70 -21.18
CA SER A 84 -8.11 5.98 -20.22
C SER A 84 -8.89 6.99 -19.38
N LYS A 85 -10.18 6.75 -19.20
CA LYS A 85 -11.00 7.61 -18.33
C LYS A 85 -10.68 7.30 -16.88
N VAL A 86 -10.74 8.33 -16.05
CA VAL A 86 -10.54 8.16 -14.60
C VAL A 86 -11.41 7.03 -14.05
N GLY A 87 -10.75 6.01 -13.48
CA GLY A 87 -11.37 4.80 -12.93
C GLY A 87 -11.38 3.59 -13.87
N ASP A 88 -10.98 3.73 -15.13
CA ASP A 88 -10.82 2.61 -16.04
C ASP A 88 -9.57 1.79 -15.67
N ALA A 89 -9.69 0.46 -15.70
CA ALA A 89 -8.56 -0.45 -15.64
C ALA A 89 -7.91 -0.52 -17.04
N PHE A 90 -6.58 -0.43 -17.13
CA PHE A 90 -5.90 -0.42 -18.43
C PHE A 90 -4.64 -1.28 -18.50
N ALA A 91 -4.07 -1.66 -17.36
CA ALA A 91 -2.85 -2.47 -17.29
C ALA A 91 -2.88 -3.40 -16.08
N VAL A 92 -2.02 -4.43 -16.09
CA VAL A 92 -1.71 -5.26 -14.94
C VAL A 92 -0.24 -5.07 -14.59
N LEU A 93 0.05 -4.79 -13.32
CA LEU A 93 1.38 -4.65 -12.77
C LEU A 93 1.83 -5.97 -12.15
N HIS A 94 2.98 -6.50 -12.59
CA HIS A 94 3.60 -7.69 -12.04
C HIS A 94 4.97 -7.33 -11.44
N ILE A 95 5.23 -7.80 -10.21
CA ILE A 95 6.51 -7.61 -9.50
C ILE A 95 6.90 -8.94 -8.86
N ALA A 96 7.77 -9.72 -9.51
CA ALA A 96 8.15 -11.05 -9.07
C ALA A 96 8.83 -11.06 -7.68
N ARG A 97 9.46 -9.95 -7.27
CA ARG A 97 10.03 -9.78 -5.93
C ARG A 97 8.98 -9.90 -4.82
N PHE A 98 7.73 -9.49 -5.06
CA PHE A 98 6.66 -9.53 -4.06
C PHE A 98 5.93 -10.88 -4.00
N GLY A 99 6.25 -11.78 -4.91
CA GLY A 99 5.71 -13.13 -4.98
C GLY A 99 5.54 -13.60 -6.43
N PRO A 100 5.49 -14.93 -6.65
CA PRO A 100 5.38 -15.49 -8.01
C PRO A 100 4.05 -15.15 -8.69
N ASP A 101 3.00 -14.93 -7.88
CA ASP A 101 1.63 -14.66 -8.34
C ASP A 101 1.23 -13.20 -8.05
N TYR A 102 2.23 -12.32 -7.79
CA TYR A 102 1.91 -10.92 -7.54
C TYR A 102 1.50 -10.22 -8.84
N GLU A 103 0.22 -9.91 -8.90
CA GLU A 103 -0.38 -9.10 -9.96
C GLU A 103 -1.35 -8.08 -9.37
N ARG A 104 -1.38 -6.87 -9.93
CA ARG A 104 -2.31 -5.81 -9.53
C ARG A 104 -2.80 -5.05 -10.74
N VAL A 105 -4.11 -4.98 -10.89
CA VAL A 105 -4.74 -4.16 -11.92
C VAL A 105 -4.51 -2.70 -11.62
N VAL A 106 -4.04 -1.96 -12.61
CA VAL A 106 -3.78 -0.52 -12.54
C VAL A 106 -4.99 0.24 -13.07
N LEU A 107 -5.44 1.22 -12.30
CA LEU A 107 -6.59 2.07 -12.64
C LEU A 107 -6.09 3.48 -13.00
N GLU A 108 -6.78 4.13 -13.92
CA GLU A 108 -6.52 5.53 -14.21
C GLU A 108 -6.99 6.44 -13.07
N GLY A 109 -6.09 7.29 -12.56
CA GLY A 109 -6.36 8.24 -11.47
C GLY A 109 -5.88 7.77 -10.10
N THR A 110 -5.56 8.74 -9.23
CA THR A 110 -4.98 8.53 -7.90
C THR A 110 -5.87 9.02 -6.76
N ALA A 111 -7.18 9.19 -7.01
CA ALA A 111 -8.12 9.53 -5.94
C ALA A 111 -8.36 8.29 -5.03
N GLU A 112 -8.83 8.52 -3.82
CA GLU A 112 -9.10 7.47 -2.82
C GLU A 112 -9.94 6.32 -3.37
N LYS A 113 -10.92 6.63 -4.23
CA LYS A 113 -11.79 5.64 -4.87
C LYS A 113 -11.00 4.65 -5.74
N GLN A 114 -9.97 5.09 -6.45
CA GLN A 114 -9.10 4.25 -7.28
C GLN A 114 -8.10 3.51 -6.41
N LEU A 115 -7.39 4.24 -5.54
CA LEU A 115 -6.34 3.67 -4.69
C LEU A 115 -6.88 2.62 -3.71
N SER A 116 -8.15 2.68 -3.32
CA SER A 116 -8.78 1.64 -2.50
C SER A 116 -9.06 0.33 -3.26
N GLN A 117 -8.87 0.32 -4.58
CA GLN A 117 -9.08 -0.85 -5.42
C GLN A 117 -7.76 -1.44 -5.95
N GLY A 118 -6.67 -0.65 -6.02
CA GLY A 118 -5.38 -1.07 -6.54
C GLY A 118 -4.42 0.10 -6.77
N PRO A 119 -3.29 -0.12 -7.46
CA PRO A 119 -2.44 0.96 -7.93
C PRO A 119 -3.19 1.90 -8.87
N GLY A 120 -2.95 3.19 -8.72
CA GLY A 120 -3.54 4.23 -9.54
C GLY A 120 -2.48 4.97 -10.36
N HIS A 121 -2.77 5.22 -11.63
CA HIS A 121 -1.93 6.00 -12.53
C HIS A 121 -2.13 7.50 -12.29
N TYR A 122 -1.05 8.25 -12.20
CA TYR A 122 -1.12 9.71 -12.13
C TYR A 122 -1.57 10.27 -13.49
N ALA A 123 -2.79 10.77 -13.56
CA ALA A 123 -3.37 11.29 -14.77
C ALA A 123 -2.47 12.34 -15.45
N GLY A 124 -2.26 12.20 -16.76
CA GLY A 124 -1.39 13.09 -17.54
C GLY A 124 0.10 12.74 -17.51
N THR A 125 0.51 11.69 -16.79
CA THR A 125 1.83 11.08 -16.99
C THR A 125 1.81 10.11 -18.18
N ALA A 126 2.97 9.63 -18.63
CA ALA A 126 3.07 8.77 -19.81
C ALA A 126 2.34 7.44 -19.62
N MET A 127 1.90 6.82 -20.71
CA MET A 127 1.38 5.45 -20.73
C MET A 127 2.53 4.42 -20.86
N PRO A 128 2.28 3.14 -20.53
CA PRO A 128 3.29 2.10 -20.63
C PRO A 128 3.96 2.07 -22.02
N GLY A 129 5.31 2.12 -22.04
CA GLY A 129 6.12 2.10 -23.25
C GLY A 129 6.36 3.44 -23.92
N GLU A 130 5.63 4.48 -23.55
CA GLU A 130 5.85 5.82 -24.10
C GLU A 130 7.11 6.50 -23.56
N GLN A 131 7.64 7.45 -24.33
CA GLN A 131 8.65 8.38 -23.84
C GLN A 131 8.06 9.24 -22.73
N GLY A 132 8.74 9.34 -21.62
CA GLY A 132 8.26 10.01 -20.42
C GLY A 132 8.29 9.08 -19.20
N ASN A 133 7.40 9.31 -18.26
CA ASN A 133 7.38 8.61 -16.99
C ASN A 133 5.98 8.10 -16.69
N VAL A 134 5.78 6.80 -16.69
CA VAL A 134 4.56 6.16 -16.18
C VAL A 134 4.59 6.25 -14.67
N ALA A 135 3.76 7.06 -14.04
CA ALA A 135 3.78 7.22 -12.60
C ALA A 135 2.57 6.52 -11.96
N LEU A 136 2.84 5.65 -10.99
CA LEU A 136 1.83 4.88 -10.26
C LEU A 136 1.90 5.17 -8.76
N ALA A 137 0.74 5.38 -8.14
CA ALA A 137 0.59 5.45 -6.69
C ALA A 137 -0.07 4.18 -6.14
N GLY A 138 0.29 3.78 -4.93
CA GLY A 138 -0.37 2.68 -4.24
C GLY A 138 -0.26 2.79 -2.72
N HIS A 139 -1.26 2.25 -2.03
CA HIS A 139 -1.22 2.18 -0.57
C HIS A 139 -0.07 1.29 -0.08
N ARG A 140 0.59 1.72 1.00
CA ARG A 140 1.60 0.89 1.66
C ARG A 140 1.01 -0.03 2.70
N VAL A 141 -0.11 0.36 3.33
CA VAL A 141 -0.79 -0.40 4.38
C VAL A 141 -2.29 -0.25 4.20
N GLY A 142 -3.03 -1.35 4.35
CA GLY A 142 -4.47 -1.43 4.16
C GLY A 142 -4.88 -1.38 2.68
N LYS A 143 -6.14 -1.72 2.41
CA LYS A 143 -6.72 -1.67 1.07
C LYS A 143 -5.91 -2.47 0.03
N GLY A 144 -5.58 -3.71 0.40
CA GLY A 144 -4.78 -4.62 -0.41
C GLY A 144 -3.29 -4.31 -0.44
N SER A 145 -2.85 -3.20 0.21
CA SER A 145 -1.43 -2.84 0.40
C SER A 145 -0.53 -3.12 -0.82
N PRO A 146 -0.86 -2.66 -2.04
CA PRO A 146 -0.15 -3.08 -3.25
C PRO A 146 1.35 -2.76 -3.19
N PHE A 147 1.76 -1.76 -2.43
CA PHE A 147 3.15 -1.35 -2.31
C PHE A 147 3.73 -1.53 -0.89
N LEU A 148 3.22 -2.54 -0.14
CA LEU A 148 3.71 -2.87 1.20
C LEU A 148 5.22 -3.13 1.21
N GLU A 149 5.69 -3.87 0.22
CA GLU A 149 7.06 -4.37 0.10
C GLU A 149 7.92 -3.60 -0.91
N LEU A 150 7.50 -2.37 -1.27
CA LEU A 150 8.21 -1.58 -2.28
C LEU A 150 9.68 -1.31 -1.92
N ASP A 151 10.01 -1.32 -0.63
CA ASP A 151 11.37 -1.20 -0.09
C ASP A 151 12.25 -2.45 -0.28
N LEU A 152 11.70 -3.57 -0.74
CA LEU A 152 12.46 -4.79 -1.01
C LEU A 152 13.06 -4.82 -2.42
N LEU A 153 12.57 -3.98 -3.34
CA LEU A 153 13.10 -3.91 -4.70
C LEU A 153 14.58 -3.49 -4.69
N GLN A 154 15.35 -4.13 -5.57
CA GLN A 154 16.77 -3.89 -5.73
C GLN A 154 17.07 -3.38 -7.15
N PRO A 155 18.22 -2.69 -7.38
CA PRO A 155 18.65 -2.29 -8.70
C PRO A 155 18.69 -3.46 -9.69
N GLY A 156 18.19 -3.22 -10.90
CA GLY A 156 18.13 -4.24 -11.98
C GLY A 156 16.93 -5.17 -11.91
N GLU A 157 16.19 -5.23 -10.81
CA GLU A 157 15.01 -6.10 -10.72
C GLU A 157 13.88 -5.64 -11.64
N PRO A 158 13.15 -6.60 -12.24
CA PRO A 158 12.11 -6.29 -13.19
C PRO A 158 10.79 -5.88 -12.51
N ILE A 159 10.14 -4.92 -13.14
CA ILE A 159 8.76 -4.54 -12.94
C ILE A 159 8.09 -4.63 -14.30
N VAL A 160 7.03 -5.44 -14.43
CA VAL A 160 6.38 -5.66 -15.72
C VAL A 160 4.99 -5.01 -15.71
N LEU A 161 4.72 -4.20 -16.73
CA LEU A 161 3.37 -3.71 -17.03
C LEU A 161 2.84 -4.49 -18.24
N GLU A 162 1.72 -5.16 -18.04
CA GLU A 162 0.97 -5.88 -19.05
C GLU A 162 -0.17 -4.99 -19.55
N THR A 163 -0.31 -4.87 -20.86
CA THR A 163 -1.45 -4.19 -21.52
C THR A 163 -2.21 -5.18 -22.41
N ALA A 164 -3.20 -4.70 -23.15
CA ALA A 164 -3.99 -5.53 -24.06
C ALA A 164 -3.13 -6.31 -25.07
N ASP A 165 -2.09 -5.69 -25.59
CA ASP A 165 -1.31 -6.16 -26.74
C ASP A 165 0.19 -6.36 -26.45
N SER A 166 0.69 -5.88 -25.32
CA SER A 166 2.13 -5.79 -25.07
C SER A 166 2.51 -6.01 -23.61
N TRP A 167 3.76 -6.44 -23.43
CA TRP A 167 4.47 -6.52 -22.17
C TRP A 167 5.58 -5.47 -22.16
N PHE A 168 5.62 -4.65 -21.11
CA PHE A 168 6.65 -3.64 -20.90
C PHE A 168 7.46 -4.00 -19.66
N VAL A 169 8.72 -4.38 -19.86
CA VAL A 169 9.64 -4.73 -18.79
C VAL A 169 10.46 -3.50 -18.43
N TYR A 170 10.29 -3.01 -17.22
CA TYR A 170 11.09 -1.93 -16.64
C TYR A 170 12.09 -2.52 -15.66
N ARG A 171 13.30 -1.98 -15.60
CA ARG A 171 14.34 -2.37 -14.64
C ARG A 171 14.56 -1.25 -13.63
N VAL A 172 14.54 -1.58 -12.35
CA VAL A 172 14.85 -0.63 -11.27
C VAL A 172 16.22 -0.02 -11.49
N LEU A 173 16.31 1.31 -11.44
CA LEU A 173 17.54 2.05 -11.65
C LEU A 173 18.54 1.82 -10.50
N GLY A 174 19.84 1.98 -10.82
CA GLY A 174 20.95 1.79 -9.91
C GLY A 174 21.98 0.81 -10.48
N ASP A 175 22.93 0.39 -9.65
CA ASP A 175 23.94 -0.59 -10.02
C ASP A 175 23.59 -1.97 -9.45
N PRO A 176 23.18 -2.94 -10.30
CA PRO A 176 22.84 -4.29 -9.83
C PRO A 176 24.04 -5.05 -9.22
N ALA A 177 25.27 -4.67 -9.56
CA ALA A 177 26.45 -5.35 -9.05
C ALA A 177 26.77 -4.96 -7.60
N THR A 178 26.49 -3.72 -7.23
CA THR A 178 26.74 -3.19 -5.88
C THR A 178 25.47 -3.09 -5.03
N GLY A 179 24.29 -3.08 -5.66
CA GLY A 179 23.03 -2.83 -5.00
C GLY A 179 22.78 -1.34 -4.67
N GLU A 180 23.63 -0.44 -5.22
CA GLU A 180 23.48 1.00 -4.97
C GLU A 180 22.47 1.65 -5.90
N PHE A 181 21.45 2.28 -5.34
CA PHE A 181 20.40 2.96 -6.10
C PHE A 181 20.84 4.25 -6.79
N THR A 182 22.01 4.79 -6.45
CA THR A 182 22.57 6.04 -7.01
C THR A 182 23.56 5.81 -8.15
N GLY A 183 23.85 4.54 -8.48
CA GLY A 183 24.86 4.16 -9.46
C GLY A 183 24.40 4.17 -10.92
N ASP A 184 23.17 4.58 -11.22
CA ASP A 184 22.65 4.58 -12.59
C ASP A 184 23.28 5.69 -13.45
N PRO A 185 23.69 5.40 -14.71
CA PRO A 185 24.27 6.39 -15.62
C PRO A 185 23.36 7.58 -15.93
N SER A 186 22.04 7.46 -15.80
CA SER A 186 21.10 8.59 -15.97
C SER A 186 21.21 9.64 -14.87
N GLY A 187 21.84 9.30 -13.74
CA GLY A 187 21.86 10.15 -12.54
C GLY A 187 20.54 10.16 -11.75
N ILE A 188 19.53 9.40 -12.18
CA ILE A 188 18.26 9.25 -11.47
C ILE A 188 18.43 8.15 -10.42
N PRO A 189 18.19 8.42 -9.12
CA PRO A 189 18.28 7.40 -8.08
C PRO A 189 17.16 6.38 -8.26
N GLY A 190 17.47 5.08 -8.21
CA GLY A 190 16.47 4.01 -8.32
C GLY A 190 15.51 3.95 -7.12
N GLN A 191 15.96 4.38 -5.95
CA GLN A 191 15.13 4.53 -4.75
C GLN A 191 15.42 5.85 -4.05
N GLN A 192 14.35 6.52 -3.59
CA GLN A 192 14.50 7.73 -2.78
C GLN A 192 13.31 7.91 -1.83
N ILE A 193 13.53 8.68 -0.77
CA ILE A 193 12.50 9.09 0.17
C ILE A 193 12.36 10.61 0.05
N VAL A 194 11.16 11.06 -0.28
CA VAL A 194 10.85 12.46 -0.56
C VAL A 194 9.65 12.94 0.27
N ARG A 195 9.41 14.26 0.29
CA ARG A 195 8.19 14.81 0.88
C ARG A 195 7.04 14.69 -0.12
N PRO A 196 5.78 14.72 0.35
CA PRO A 196 4.60 14.65 -0.52
C PRO A 196 4.51 15.77 -1.58
N GLU A 197 5.12 16.91 -1.30
CA GLU A 197 5.18 18.10 -2.18
C GLU A 197 6.30 18.04 -3.22
N ASP A 198 7.25 17.11 -3.13
CA ASP A 198 8.35 16.95 -4.08
C ASP A 198 7.82 16.19 -5.33
N VAL A 199 7.03 16.91 -6.15
CA VAL A 199 6.31 16.31 -7.29
C VAL A 199 7.20 16.05 -8.51
N GLU A 200 8.42 16.53 -8.53
CA GLU A 200 9.39 16.34 -9.61
C GLU A 200 9.73 14.86 -9.81
N VAL A 201 9.49 14.02 -8.81
CA VAL A 201 9.69 12.56 -8.91
C VAL A 201 8.81 11.91 -9.98
N ILE A 202 7.66 12.50 -10.31
CA ILE A 202 6.75 12.02 -11.37
C ILE A 202 6.85 12.83 -12.67
N SER A 203 7.82 13.76 -12.79
CA SER A 203 8.09 14.48 -14.04
C SER A 203 8.41 13.53 -15.21
N PRO A 204 8.27 13.96 -16.48
CA PRO A 204 8.57 13.13 -17.66
C PRO A 204 9.96 12.51 -17.64
N THR A 205 10.96 13.21 -17.13
CA THR A 205 12.22 12.64 -16.64
C THR A 205 12.23 12.79 -15.12
N PRO A 206 12.27 11.71 -14.34
CA PRO A 206 12.22 11.77 -12.87
C PRO A 206 13.25 12.76 -12.30
N ASN A 207 12.83 13.60 -11.36
CA ASN A 207 13.60 14.66 -10.71
C ASN A 207 14.04 15.83 -11.63
N ALA A 208 13.59 15.88 -12.88
CA ALA A 208 13.77 17.02 -13.75
C ALA A 208 12.61 18.01 -13.64
N ALA A 209 12.73 19.18 -14.26
CA ALA A 209 11.64 20.12 -14.36
C ALA A 209 10.44 19.49 -15.12
N ALA A 210 9.23 19.88 -14.74
CA ALA A 210 8.00 19.29 -15.31
C ALA A 210 7.83 19.52 -16.82
N ASP A 211 8.46 20.55 -17.37
CA ASP A 211 8.46 20.93 -18.79
C ASP A 211 9.72 20.44 -19.54
N ALA A 212 10.61 19.68 -18.87
CA ALA A 212 11.78 19.12 -19.54
C ALA A 212 11.38 18.00 -20.50
N GLU A 213 12.05 17.99 -21.68
CA GLU A 213 11.88 16.89 -22.62
C GLU A 213 12.28 15.57 -22.01
N PRO A 214 11.50 14.50 -22.21
CA PRO A 214 11.80 13.19 -21.65
C PRO A 214 13.10 12.62 -22.23
N THR A 215 13.97 12.13 -21.36
CA THR A 215 15.26 11.51 -21.74
C THR A 215 15.19 10.00 -21.94
N GLY A 216 14.02 9.40 -21.72
CA GLY A 216 13.79 7.96 -21.83
C GLY A 216 12.35 7.61 -21.51
N ALA A 217 12.05 6.32 -21.47
CA ALA A 217 10.80 5.78 -20.98
C ALA A 217 11.01 5.24 -19.57
N TYR A 218 10.37 5.88 -18.59
CA TYR A 218 10.54 5.58 -17.16
C TYR A 218 9.25 5.04 -16.54
N LEU A 219 9.40 4.38 -15.40
CA LEU A 219 8.31 4.00 -14.49
C LEU A 219 8.65 4.49 -13.09
N THR A 220 7.71 5.15 -12.45
CA THR A 220 7.84 5.60 -11.06
C THR A 220 6.73 5.00 -10.21
N LEU A 221 7.10 4.28 -9.15
CA LEU A 221 6.17 3.77 -8.14
C LEU A 221 6.28 4.61 -6.87
N THR A 222 5.15 5.10 -6.35
CA THR A 222 5.11 5.93 -5.13
C THR A 222 4.22 5.33 -4.07
N THR A 223 4.66 5.37 -2.81
CA THR A 223 3.87 4.94 -1.66
C THR A 223 4.20 5.75 -0.41
N CYS A 224 3.37 5.65 0.61
CA CYS A 224 3.59 6.31 1.90
C CYS A 224 4.84 5.78 2.62
N HIS A 225 5.57 6.67 3.32
CA HIS A 225 6.73 6.33 4.15
C HIS A 225 6.78 7.17 5.44
N PRO A 226 7.29 6.60 6.57
CA PRO A 226 7.42 5.16 6.83
C PRO A 226 6.08 4.43 6.86
N ARG A 227 6.10 3.10 6.99
CA ARG A 227 4.86 2.30 7.16
C ARG A 227 4.01 2.92 8.28
N TYR A 228 2.68 2.98 8.07
CA TYR A 228 1.70 3.63 8.96
C TYR A 228 1.84 5.16 9.10
N SER A 229 2.59 5.82 8.20
CA SER A 229 2.76 7.27 8.19
C SER A 229 2.70 7.82 6.77
N ALA A 230 2.07 8.97 6.61
CA ALA A 230 1.98 9.68 5.31
C ALA A 230 2.94 10.90 5.24
N ARG A 231 3.93 10.99 6.15
CA ARG A 231 4.84 12.14 6.22
C ARG A 231 5.75 12.28 5.02
N GLN A 232 6.14 11.17 4.43
CA GLN A 232 7.05 11.09 3.28
C GLN A 232 6.49 10.11 2.25
N ARG A 233 7.16 10.03 1.11
CA ARG A 233 6.94 9.03 0.08
C ARG A 233 8.20 8.22 -0.13
N LEU A 234 8.05 6.91 -0.18
CA LEU A 234 9.03 6.01 -0.77
C LEU A 234 8.75 5.97 -2.27
N VAL A 235 9.77 6.19 -3.06
CA VAL A 235 9.73 6.26 -4.51
C VAL A 235 10.72 5.26 -5.09
N ILE A 236 10.28 4.48 -6.08
CA ILE A 236 11.13 3.63 -6.90
C ILE A 236 11.06 4.13 -8.33
N HIS A 237 12.22 4.30 -8.95
CA HIS A 237 12.35 4.60 -10.38
C HIS A 237 12.91 3.41 -11.13
N ALA A 238 12.32 3.14 -12.27
CA ALA A 238 12.75 2.12 -13.21
C ALA A 238 12.78 2.69 -14.62
N ARG A 239 13.52 2.06 -15.53
CA ARG A 239 13.62 2.43 -16.94
C ARG A 239 13.20 1.26 -17.80
N LEU A 240 12.52 1.56 -18.91
CA LEU A 240 12.12 0.57 -19.90
C LEU A 240 13.35 -0.13 -20.46
N ASP A 241 13.38 -1.44 -20.31
CA ASP A 241 14.42 -2.34 -20.85
C ASP A 241 13.92 -3.00 -22.13
N THR A 242 12.71 -3.56 -22.10
CA THR A 242 12.15 -4.34 -23.21
C THR A 242 10.66 -4.09 -23.35
N ALA A 243 10.19 -3.95 -24.58
CA ALA A 243 8.78 -3.97 -24.94
C ALA A 243 8.53 -5.10 -25.94
N VAL A 244 7.58 -5.99 -25.66
CA VAL A 244 7.31 -7.20 -26.47
C VAL A 244 5.81 -7.33 -26.69
N SER A 245 5.43 -7.66 -27.94
CA SER A 245 4.04 -7.95 -28.26
C SER A 245 3.60 -9.29 -27.61
N LYS A 246 2.36 -9.35 -27.14
CA LYS A 246 1.73 -10.60 -26.69
C LYS A 246 1.63 -11.64 -27.82
N ALA A 247 1.57 -11.20 -29.06
CA ALA A 247 1.59 -12.11 -30.21
C ALA A 247 2.93 -12.86 -30.33
N ASP A 248 4.03 -12.21 -29.96
CA ASP A 248 5.36 -12.81 -29.99
C ASP A 248 5.68 -13.58 -28.69
N MET A 249 5.12 -13.16 -27.55
CA MET A 249 5.28 -13.79 -26.24
C MET A 249 3.92 -13.97 -25.52
N PRO A 250 3.11 -14.95 -25.96
CA PRO A 250 1.76 -15.14 -25.40
C PRO A 250 1.77 -15.57 -23.93
N ASN A 251 2.86 -16.17 -23.44
CA ASN A 251 3.01 -16.58 -22.03
C ASN A 251 3.79 -15.54 -21.19
N GLY A 252 4.05 -14.36 -21.74
CA GLY A 252 4.80 -13.30 -21.07
C GLY A 252 6.31 -13.47 -21.08
N PRO A 253 7.06 -12.41 -20.75
CA PRO A 253 8.52 -12.41 -20.69
C PRO A 253 9.04 -13.18 -19.46
N ALA A 254 10.29 -13.68 -19.55
CA ALA A 254 10.98 -14.34 -18.44
C ALA A 254 11.04 -13.48 -17.17
N ALA A 255 11.02 -12.16 -17.31
CA ALA A 255 10.97 -11.17 -16.24
C ALA A 255 9.82 -11.36 -15.25
N LEU A 256 8.72 -12.01 -15.64
CA LEU A 256 7.61 -12.35 -14.73
C LEU A 256 8.03 -13.31 -13.60
N HIS A 257 9.14 -14.02 -13.75
CA HIS A 257 9.63 -15.03 -12.80
C HIS A 257 11.06 -14.74 -12.29
N GLU A 258 11.66 -13.62 -12.73
CA GLU A 258 13.01 -13.18 -12.33
C GLU A 258 12.96 -12.47 -10.98
N ARG A 259 13.86 -12.84 -10.02
CA ARG A 259 13.97 -12.26 -8.68
C ARG A 259 15.38 -11.82 -8.39
#